data_41fa0e1f2bdacabee660bb2a5a6a2701
#
_entry.id   41fa0e1f2bdacabee660bb2a5a6a2701
#
_cell.length_a   1.000
_cell.length_b   1.000
_cell.length_c   1.000
_cell.angle_alpha   90.00
_cell.angle_beta   90.00
_cell.angle_gamma   90.00
#
_symmetry.space_group_name_H-M   'P 1'
#
loop_
_entity.id
_entity.type
_entity.pdbx_description
1 polymer ?
#
loop_
_entity_poly.entity_id
_entity_poly.type
_entity_poly.pdbx_seq_one_letter_code
_entity_poly.pdbx_strand_id
1 'polypeptide(L)'
;MKKLTTKIFLGTAAITGLMLTQSCEKEIPSYNGFESYTYASLDEDGGTWDPILLTSGADTAIAAPEDVTSDAYLAELDEVKGYVGSLNADEQEAVDYWGNNTVIRWQEIAQELVAKYNLAPSPNEDGSYGAPSSANPSVYPYFPFAHPPYAVRAYAYLAAAQYDALITTWNYKYAYNRPAPYKVDGSITPAYPDNDLPSYPSEDAAIAEVSSEMLKFLFPLEVDYINGLAQECRESRKWAGMNVESDLVAGDGIGGYVFRQYKARAANDSMKFAQVDAATYAGYESAADLMFGDMWPHWENLEVPQRPVGITPAYGKVKTWWIGSPADVRPGPPPAVGSAEYEAAKDEMLEYTKNATREQEQLAYFWGDGFGTYAPPGHWDRIAADY
;
A
#
# COMPACT_ATOMS: atom_id res chain seq x y z
N MET A 1 -43.37 42.76 -23.39
CA MET A 1 -41.92 42.48 -23.65
C MET A 1 -41.09 42.31 -22.37
N LYS A 2 -41.39 42.95 -21.21
CA LYS A 2 -40.55 42.83 -19.97
C LYS A 2 -40.64 41.48 -19.24
N LYS A 3 -41.67 40.66 -19.44
CA LYS A 3 -41.80 39.34 -18.75
C LYS A 3 -41.09 38.16 -19.44
N LEU A 4 -40.71 38.34 -20.71
CA LEU A 4 -40.04 37.28 -21.47
C LEU A 4 -38.51 37.28 -21.24
N THR A 5 -37.91 38.47 -21.08
CA THR A 5 -36.50 38.64 -20.80
C THR A 5 -36.08 38.15 -19.41
N THR A 6 -36.94 38.28 -18.40
CA THR A 6 -36.65 37.82 -17.03
C THR A 6 -36.64 36.29 -16.92
N LYS A 7 -37.47 35.58 -17.69
CA LYS A 7 -37.48 34.10 -17.69
C LYS A 7 -36.27 33.49 -18.42
N ILE A 8 -35.76 34.17 -19.46
CA ILE A 8 -34.59 33.73 -20.19
C ILE A 8 -33.32 33.93 -19.33
N PHE A 9 -33.23 35.03 -18.57
CA PHE A 9 -32.10 35.30 -17.68
C PHE A 9 -32.06 34.36 -16.47
N LEU A 10 -33.21 33.97 -15.90
CA LEU A 10 -33.26 32.96 -14.84
C LEU A 10 -32.93 31.55 -15.34
N GLY A 11 -33.34 31.22 -16.55
CA GLY A 11 -33.00 29.91 -17.17
C GLY A 11 -31.52 29.79 -17.46
N THR A 12 -30.88 30.85 -17.97
CA THR A 12 -29.43 30.85 -18.27
C THR A 12 -28.61 30.86 -16.98
N ALA A 13 -29.03 31.58 -15.93
CA ALA A 13 -28.35 31.56 -14.64
C ALA A 13 -28.45 30.18 -13.93
N ALA A 14 -29.58 29.48 -14.07
CA ALA A 14 -29.76 28.13 -13.52
C ALA A 14 -28.91 27.09 -14.27
N ILE A 15 -28.80 27.20 -15.59
CA ILE A 15 -27.94 26.28 -16.40
C ILE A 15 -26.47 26.58 -16.15
N THR A 16 -26.05 27.84 -16.01
CA THR A 16 -24.68 28.20 -15.67
C THR A 16 -24.31 27.79 -14.24
N GLY A 17 -25.26 27.87 -13.30
CA GLY A 17 -25.10 27.41 -11.92
C GLY A 17 -24.94 25.87 -11.83
N LEU A 18 -25.67 25.10 -12.64
CA LEU A 18 -25.51 23.64 -12.71
C LEU A 18 -24.18 23.20 -13.36
N MET A 19 -23.64 24.00 -14.28
CA MET A 19 -22.34 23.67 -14.90
C MET A 19 -21.14 24.00 -14.00
N LEU A 20 -21.32 24.86 -12.98
CA LEU A 20 -20.27 25.21 -12.03
C LEU A 20 -20.18 24.26 -10.83
N THR A 21 -21.14 23.36 -10.66
CA THR A 21 -21.13 22.34 -9.59
C THR A 21 -20.60 20.98 -10.05
N GLN A 22 -20.28 20.81 -11.33
CA GLN A 22 -19.42 19.70 -11.77
C GLN A 22 -17.97 20.09 -11.55
N SER A 23 -17.60 20.32 -10.29
CA SER A 23 -16.24 20.05 -9.83
C SER A 23 -15.93 18.62 -10.25
N CYS A 24 -14.82 18.42 -10.94
CA CYS A 24 -14.30 17.11 -11.21
C CYS A 24 -13.96 16.43 -9.88
N GLU A 25 -14.95 15.85 -9.20
CA GLU A 25 -14.68 14.71 -8.36
C GLU A 25 -14.14 13.65 -9.34
N LYS A 26 -12.84 13.46 -9.31
CA LYS A 26 -12.27 12.21 -9.78
C LYS A 26 -12.87 11.17 -8.86
N GLU A 27 -13.96 10.55 -9.27
CA GLU A 27 -14.35 9.29 -8.66
C GLU A 27 -13.14 8.38 -8.84
N ILE A 28 -12.43 8.12 -7.74
CA ILE A 28 -11.52 7.00 -7.68
C ILE A 28 -12.44 5.81 -7.89
N PRO A 29 -12.28 5.01 -8.96
CA PRO A 29 -13.13 3.86 -9.16
C PRO A 29 -13.06 3.01 -7.89
N SER A 30 -14.15 2.96 -7.12
CA SER A 30 -14.26 1.93 -6.10
C SER A 30 -14.37 0.62 -6.84
N TYR A 31 -13.36 -0.22 -6.73
CA TYR A 31 -13.37 -1.57 -7.29
C TYR A 31 -14.31 -2.45 -6.46
N ASN A 32 -15.60 -2.29 -6.71
CA ASN A 32 -16.65 -3.10 -6.09
C ASN A 32 -16.95 -4.39 -6.86
N GLY A 33 -16.02 -4.87 -7.67
CA GLY A 33 -16.32 -5.98 -8.52
C GLY A 33 -15.13 -6.73 -9.05
N PHE A 34 -14.42 -7.45 -8.17
CA PHE A 34 -13.67 -8.60 -8.67
C PHE A 34 -14.68 -9.69 -9.04
N GLU A 35 -14.62 -10.21 -10.28
CA GLU A 35 -15.35 -11.41 -10.63
C GLU A 35 -14.91 -12.57 -9.75
N SER A 36 -15.84 -13.43 -9.34
CA SER A 36 -15.51 -14.61 -8.55
C SER A 36 -14.47 -15.44 -9.29
N TYR A 37 -13.27 -15.54 -8.75
CA TYR A 37 -12.22 -16.37 -9.32
C TYR A 37 -12.48 -17.83 -8.93
N THR A 38 -12.50 -18.71 -9.93
CA THR A 38 -12.57 -20.16 -9.68
C THR A 38 -11.14 -20.68 -9.62
N TYR A 39 -10.72 -21.13 -8.45
CA TYR A 39 -9.39 -21.68 -8.24
C TYR A 39 -9.16 -22.96 -9.05
N ALA A 40 -8.02 -23.06 -9.69
CA ALA A 40 -7.58 -24.31 -10.35
C ALA A 40 -7.07 -25.33 -9.30
N SER A 41 -6.49 -24.84 -8.20
CA SER A 41 -6.04 -25.61 -7.04
C SER A 41 -6.15 -24.73 -5.80
N LEU A 42 -6.13 -25.32 -4.61
CA LEU A 42 -6.14 -24.60 -3.33
C LEU A 42 -4.73 -24.37 -2.78
N ASP A 43 -3.70 -24.68 -3.57
CA ASP A 43 -2.28 -24.57 -3.17
C ASP A 43 -2.01 -25.19 -1.78
N GLU A 44 -2.46 -26.43 -1.58
CA GLU A 44 -2.40 -27.14 -0.30
C GLU A 44 -0.97 -27.22 0.26
N ASP A 45 0.03 -27.15 -0.61
CA ASP A 45 1.44 -27.11 -0.30
C ASP A 45 2.00 -25.69 -0.01
N GLY A 46 1.16 -24.64 -0.11
CA GLY A 46 1.55 -23.23 0.07
C GLY A 46 2.29 -22.95 1.38
N GLY A 47 2.00 -23.73 2.44
CA GLY A 47 2.73 -23.66 3.70
C GLY A 47 4.19 -24.11 3.64
N THR A 48 4.63 -24.72 2.53
CA THR A 48 6.01 -25.16 2.29
C THR A 48 6.79 -24.25 1.36
N TRP A 49 6.16 -23.21 0.83
CA TRP A 49 6.82 -22.23 -0.04
C TRP A 49 7.89 -21.47 0.71
N ASP A 50 8.88 -20.95 -0.03
CA ASP A 50 9.98 -20.18 0.55
C ASP A 50 9.51 -18.80 1.01
N PRO A 51 9.56 -18.48 2.32
CA PRO A 51 9.22 -17.16 2.81
C PRO A 51 10.24 -16.10 2.38
N ILE A 52 9.85 -14.83 2.45
CA ILE A 52 10.74 -13.71 2.11
C ILE A 52 11.65 -13.33 3.28
N LEU A 53 11.14 -13.31 4.50
CA LEU A 53 11.90 -12.94 5.71
C LEU A 53 11.95 -14.04 6.75
N LEU A 54 10.87 -14.78 6.93
CA LEU A 54 10.84 -15.94 7.83
C LEU A 54 11.75 -17.05 7.29
N THR A 55 12.02 -18.06 8.10
CA THR A 55 12.79 -19.23 7.67
C THR A 55 11.90 -20.37 7.18
N SER A 56 10.67 -20.41 7.64
CA SER A 56 9.62 -21.34 7.21
C SER A 56 8.25 -20.92 7.70
N GLY A 57 7.18 -21.51 7.16
CA GLY A 57 5.83 -21.34 7.67
C GLY A 57 5.61 -21.85 9.12
N ALA A 58 6.57 -22.62 9.66
CA ALA A 58 6.53 -23.17 11.01
C ALA A 58 7.32 -22.34 12.05
N ASP A 59 7.80 -21.16 11.71
CA ASP A 59 8.62 -20.32 12.59
C ASP A 59 7.89 -19.86 13.87
N THR A 60 6.56 -19.84 13.87
CA THR A 60 5.76 -19.60 15.06
C THR A 60 4.84 -20.78 15.32
N ALA A 61 4.65 -21.15 16.58
CA ALA A 61 3.71 -22.20 16.96
C ALA A 61 2.34 -21.59 17.29
N ILE A 62 1.27 -22.21 16.80
CA ILE A 62 -0.10 -21.92 17.21
C ILE A 62 -0.68 -23.14 17.92
N ALA A 63 -1.61 -22.91 18.86
CA ALA A 63 -2.30 -24.00 19.54
C ALA A 63 -3.16 -24.82 18.57
N ALA A 64 -3.38 -26.09 18.85
CA ALA A 64 -4.38 -26.84 18.11
C ALA A 64 -5.78 -26.27 18.42
N PRO A 65 -6.67 -26.21 17.40
CA PRO A 65 -8.05 -25.76 17.63
C PRO A 65 -8.82 -26.74 18.49
N GLU A 66 -9.83 -26.23 19.18
CA GLU A 66 -10.83 -27.09 19.85
C GLU A 66 -11.58 -27.96 18.83
N ASP A 67 -11.99 -29.14 19.30
CA ASP A 67 -12.84 -30.01 18.47
C ASP A 67 -14.19 -29.34 18.17
N VAL A 68 -14.70 -29.52 16.95
CA VAL A 68 -15.95 -28.91 16.51
C VAL A 68 -17.19 -29.40 17.30
N THR A 69 -17.05 -30.42 18.16
CA THR A 69 -18.07 -30.90 19.08
C THR A 69 -17.90 -30.40 20.52
N SER A 70 -16.85 -29.62 20.80
CA SER A 70 -16.62 -29.06 22.12
C SER A 70 -17.63 -27.97 22.45
N ASP A 71 -17.97 -27.82 23.73
CA ASP A 71 -18.87 -26.76 24.20
C ASP A 71 -18.34 -25.36 23.85
N ALA A 72 -17.02 -25.19 23.86
CA ALA A 72 -16.38 -23.92 23.49
C ALA A 72 -16.61 -23.57 21.99
N TYR A 73 -16.34 -24.52 21.09
CA TYR A 73 -16.58 -24.30 19.65
C TYR A 73 -18.07 -24.11 19.35
N LEU A 74 -18.96 -24.90 19.99
CA LEU A 74 -20.41 -24.79 19.78
C LEU A 74 -20.94 -23.41 20.21
N ALA A 75 -20.37 -22.81 21.25
CA ALA A 75 -20.73 -21.43 21.66
C ALA A 75 -20.33 -20.40 20.62
N GLU A 76 -19.12 -20.51 20.03
CA GLU A 76 -18.68 -19.64 18.93
C GLU A 76 -19.53 -19.86 17.66
N LEU A 77 -19.91 -21.10 17.38
CA LEU A 77 -20.77 -21.44 16.24
C LEU A 77 -22.17 -20.83 16.38
N ASP A 78 -22.72 -20.83 17.63
CA ASP A 78 -24.01 -20.19 17.91
C ASP A 78 -23.96 -18.65 17.75
N GLU A 79 -22.81 -18.03 18.05
CA GLU A 79 -22.58 -16.62 17.74
C GLU A 79 -22.69 -16.35 16.23
N VAL A 80 -21.96 -17.14 15.42
CA VAL A 80 -21.99 -17.00 13.94
C VAL A 80 -23.40 -17.20 13.39
N LYS A 81 -24.16 -18.18 13.91
CA LYS A 81 -25.58 -18.37 13.53
C LYS A 81 -26.44 -17.15 13.82
N GLY A 82 -26.14 -16.42 14.88
CA GLY A 82 -26.85 -15.19 15.25
C GLY A 82 -26.78 -14.09 14.19
N TYR A 83 -25.75 -14.10 13.35
CA TYR A 83 -25.57 -13.12 12.28
C TYR A 83 -26.32 -13.51 11.00
N VAL A 84 -26.60 -14.79 10.77
CA VAL A 84 -27.24 -15.25 9.52
C VAL A 84 -28.64 -14.62 9.34
N GLY A 85 -28.78 -13.83 8.28
CA GLY A 85 -30.03 -13.15 7.92
C GLY A 85 -30.41 -11.96 8.85
N SER A 86 -29.50 -11.51 9.73
CA SER A 86 -29.71 -10.40 10.67
C SER A 86 -28.79 -9.20 10.44
N LEU A 87 -27.92 -9.21 9.42
CA LEU A 87 -26.98 -8.14 9.14
C LEU A 87 -27.72 -6.84 8.78
N ASN A 88 -27.26 -5.74 9.32
CA ASN A 88 -27.65 -4.42 8.87
C ASN A 88 -26.92 -4.05 7.56
N ALA A 89 -27.21 -2.87 7.00
CA ALA A 89 -26.67 -2.44 5.72
C ALA A 89 -25.13 -2.24 5.77
N ASP A 90 -24.63 -1.68 6.86
CA ASP A 90 -23.18 -1.41 7.03
C ASP A 90 -22.40 -2.73 7.19
N GLU A 91 -22.94 -3.68 7.96
CA GLU A 91 -22.36 -5.02 8.11
C GLU A 91 -22.34 -5.79 6.76
N GLN A 92 -23.43 -5.67 5.98
CA GLN A 92 -23.47 -6.28 4.66
C GLN A 92 -22.46 -5.65 3.70
N GLU A 93 -22.32 -4.32 3.71
CA GLU A 93 -21.32 -3.60 2.93
C GLU A 93 -19.89 -4.03 3.29
N ALA A 94 -19.60 -4.18 4.59
CA ALA A 94 -18.30 -4.68 5.06
C ALA A 94 -18.06 -6.13 4.60
N VAL A 95 -19.05 -7.01 4.67
CA VAL A 95 -18.95 -8.37 4.13
C VAL A 95 -18.61 -8.34 2.64
N ASP A 96 -19.31 -7.53 1.86
CA ASP A 96 -19.09 -7.43 0.42
C ASP A 96 -17.71 -6.81 0.09
N TYR A 97 -17.28 -5.83 0.86
CA TYR A 97 -15.99 -5.17 0.68
C TYR A 97 -14.81 -6.11 0.96
N TRP A 98 -14.79 -6.73 2.14
CA TRP A 98 -13.67 -7.57 2.57
C TRP A 98 -13.67 -8.98 1.95
N GLY A 99 -14.79 -9.41 1.40
CA GLY A 99 -14.93 -10.74 0.79
C GLY A 99 -14.24 -10.93 -0.54
N ASN A 100 -13.87 -9.86 -1.20
CA ASN A 100 -13.34 -9.95 -2.55
C ASN A 100 -11.86 -10.34 -2.63
N ASN A 101 -11.02 -9.83 -1.79
CA ASN A 101 -9.61 -10.18 -1.64
C ASN A 101 -8.98 -9.31 -0.57
N THR A 102 -8.83 -9.82 0.63
CA THR A 102 -8.29 -9.07 1.77
C THR A 102 -6.88 -8.52 1.51
N VAL A 103 -6.02 -9.26 0.81
CA VAL A 103 -4.66 -8.79 0.46
C VAL A 103 -4.73 -7.53 -0.39
N ILE A 104 -5.52 -7.56 -1.47
CA ILE A 104 -5.65 -6.42 -2.39
C ILE A 104 -6.28 -5.22 -1.67
N ARG A 105 -7.33 -5.44 -0.84
CA ARG A 105 -7.94 -4.33 -0.07
C ARG A 105 -6.92 -3.59 0.81
N TRP A 106 -6.05 -4.30 1.50
CA TRP A 106 -4.99 -3.67 2.29
C TRP A 106 -3.93 -2.97 1.43
N GLN A 107 -3.67 -3.44 0.20
CA GLN A 107 -2.82 -2.72 -0.76
C GLN A 107 -3.49 -1.43 -1.25
N GLU A 108 -4.79 -1.45 -1.53
CA GLU A 108 -5.57 -0.24 -1.88
C GLU A 108 -5.52 0.79 -0.75
N ILE A 109 -5.73 0.39 0.50
CA ILE A 109 -5.61 1.25 1.69
C ILE A 109 -4.19 1.85 1.78
N ALA A 110 -3.15 1.05 1.51
CA ALA A 110 -1.78 1.57 1.48
C ALA A 110 -1.59 2.61 0.37
N GLN A 111 -2.18 2.43 -0.81
CA GLN A 111 -2.15 3.39 -1.91
C GLN A 111 -2.84 4.69 -1.53
N GLU A 112 -3.99 4.64 -0.88
CA GLU A 112 -4.70 5.81 -0.36
C GLU A 112 -3.85 6.58 0.66
N LEU A 113 -3.24 5.89 1.61
CA LEU A 113 -2.36 6.49 2.60
C LEU A 113 -1.12 7.12 1.95
N VAL A 114 -0.50 6.43 0.99
CA VAL A 114 0.61 7.00 0.23
C VAL A 114 0.17 8.27 -0.50
N ALA A 115 -0.96 8.25 -1.21
CA ALA A 115 -1.47 9.42 -1.91
C ALA A 115 -1.77 10.59 -0.95
N LYS A 116 -2.34 10.30 0.21
CA LYS A 116 -2.64 11.28 1.26
C LYS A 116 -1.37 12.00 1.76
N TYR A 117 -0.27 11.28 1.92
CA TYR A 117 0.97 11.80 2.51
C TYR A 117 2.06 12.12 1.48
N ASN A 118 1.87 11.81 0.21
CA ASN A 118 2.77 12.18 -0.87
C ASN A 118 2.54 13.64 -1.30
N LEU A 119 2.82 14.57 -0.40
CA LEU A 119 2.59 15.99 -0.60
C LEU A 119 3.91 16.76 -0.58
N ALA A 120 3.97 17.85 -1.33
CA ALA A 120 5.07 18.79 -1.24
C ALA A 120 5.09 19.43 0.16
N PRO A 121 6.28 19.63 0.78
CA PRO A 121 6.38 20.35 2.02
C PRO A 121 5.85 21.78 1.86
N SER A 122 5.10 22.27 2.84
CA SER A 122 4.62 23.66 2.86
C SER A 122 5.75 24.62 3.23
N PRO A 123 5.87 25.79 2.59
CA PRO A 123 6.80 26.81 2.99
C PRO A 123 6.41 27.41 4.35
N ASN A 124 7.39 27.91 5.08
CA ASN A 124 7.19 28.78 6.23
C ASN A 124 6.57 30.13 5.80
N GLU A 125 6.11 30.96 6.74
CA GLU A 125 5.54 32.28 6.47
C GLU A 125 6.51 33.23 5.72
N ASP A 126 7.80 33.05 5.92
CA ASP A 126 8.86 33.81 5.24
C ASP A 126 9.25 33.26 3.86
N GLY A 127 8.55 32.23 3.39
CA GLY A 127 8.84 31.54 2.11
C GLY A 127 10.02 30.56 2.17
N SER A 128 10.67 30.40 3.31
CA SER A 128 11.69 29.37 3.51
C SER A 128 11.07 28.00 3.75
N TYR A 129 11.88 26.96 3.65
CA TYR A 129 11.50 25.59 4.02
C TYR A 129 12.31 25.12 5.21
N GLY A 130 11.67 24.40 6.12
CA GLY A 130 12.38 23.72 7.20
C GLY A 130 13.26 22.60 6.65
N ALA A 131 14.34 22.29 7.36
CA ALA A 131 15.17 21.15 7.02
C ALA A 131 14.36 19.84 7.15
N PRO A 132 14.25 19.03 6.09
CA PRO A 132 13.52 17.77 6.16
C PRO A 132 14.23 16.79 7.10
N SER A 133 13.45 15.99 7.84
CA SER A 133 13.98 14.96 8.74
C SER A 133 13.24 13.65 8.56
N SER A 134 13.93 12.63 8.06
CA SER A 134 13.39 11.28 7.99
C SER A 134 13.30 10.58 9.35
N ALA A 135 13.92 11.14 10.39
CA ALA A 135 13.86 10.60 11.75
C ALA A 135 12.52 10.88 12.44
N ASN A 136 11.84 11.95 12.03
CA ASN A 136 10.56 12.35 12.61
C ASN A 136 9.63 12.95 11.54
N PRO A 137 9.12 12.13 10.60
CA PRO A 137 8.36 12.61 9.44
C PRO A 137 7.00 13.22 9.81
N SER A 138 6.51 12.95 11.01
CA SER A 138 5.19 13.42 11.47
C SER A 138 5.22 14.78 12.14
N VAL A 139 6.42 15.38 12.33
CA VAL A 139 6.57 16.71 12.94
C VAL A 139 6.67 17.77 11.85
N TYR A 140 5.96 18.89 12.05
CA TYR A 140 6.03 20.03 11.13
C TYR A 140 7.45 20.65 11.15
N PRO A 141 8.00 21.04 10.00
CA PRO A 141 7.44 20.89 8.66
C PRO A 141 7.42 19.43 8.23
N TYR A 142 6.24 18.96 7.81
CA TYR A 142 6.06 17.57 7.44
C TYR A 142 7.06 17.17 6.35
N PHE A 143 7.82 16.14 6.63
CA PHE A 143 8.64 15.52 5.62
C PHE A 143 7.71 14.75 4.66
N PRO A 144 7.91 14.83 3.33
CA PRO A 144 7.10 14.07 2.37
C PRO A 144 7.47 12.58 2.42
N PHE A 145 7.11 11.90 3.51
CA PHE A 145 7.51 10.54 3.81
C PHE A 145 6.79 9.47 2.97
N ALA A 146 5.90 9.88 2.08
CA ALA A 146 5.25 8.99 1.11
C ALA A 146 5.70 9.23 -0.34
N HIS A 147 6.73 10.05 -0.58
CA HIS A 147 7.30 10.16 -1.93
C HIS A 147 8.00 8.83 -2.36
N PRO A 148 8.37 8.64 -3.63
CA PRO A 148 8.71 7.32 -4.18
C PRO A 148 9.62 6.41 -3.35
N PRO A 149 10.75 6.84 -2.75
CA PRO A 149 11.57 5.97 -1.89
C PRO A 149 10.86 5.44 -0.65
N TYR A 150 9.96 6.24 -0.05
CA TYR A 150 9.15 5.79 1.09
C TYR A 150 7.96 4.94 0.64
N ALA A 151 7.32 5.31 -0.48
CA ALA A 151 6.21 4.57 -1.05
C ALA A 151 6.62 3.13 -1.40
N VAL A 152 7.71 2.96 -2.17
CA VAL A 152 8.20 1.62 -2.54
C VAL A 152 8.56 0.78 -1.32
N ARG A 153 9.12 1.42 -0.28
CA ARG A 153 9.40 0.75 0.98
C ARG A 153 8.12 0.29 1.68
N ALA A 154 7.09 1.13 1.73
CA ALA A 154 5.82 0.80 2.35
C ALA A 154 5.16 -0.39 1.67
N TYR A 155 5.01 -0.37 0.35
CA TYR A 155 4.43 -1.46 -0.42
C TYR A 155 5.24 -2.76 -0.29
N ALA A 156 6.57 -2.69 -0.40
CA ALA A 156 7.42 -3.86 -0.27
C ALA A 156 7.31 -4.52 1.11
N TYR A 157 7.27 -3.75 2.19
CA TYR A 157 7.10 -4.29 3.54
C TYR A 157 5.71 -4.89 3.73
N LEU A 158 4.67 -4.23 3.24
CA LEU A 158 3.30 -4.72 3.36
C LEU A 158 3.13 -6.04 2.58
N ALA A 159 3.46 -6.05 1.30
CA ALA A 159 3.29 -7.23 0.44
C ALA A 159 4.10 -8.44 0.93
N ALA A 160 5.38 -8.22 1.27
CA ALA A 160 6.23 -9.28 1.77
C ALA A 160 5.74 -9.85 3.12
N ALA A 161 5.23 -8.99 4.01
CA ALA A 161 4.69 -9.43 5.29
C ALA A 161 3.37 -10.20 5.13
N GLN A 162 2.50 -9.78 4.20
CA GLN A 162 1.29 -10.51 3.83
C GLN A 162 1.62 -11.90 3.28
N TYR A 163 2.60 -11.99 2.38
CA TYR A 163 3.03 -13.25 1.80
C TYR A 163 3.54 -14.24 2.87
N ASP A 164 4.42 -13.80 3.75
CA ASP A 164 4.94 -14.66 4.83
C ASP A 164 3.84 -15.06 5.83
N ALA A 165 2.85 -14.18 6.08
CA ALA A 165 1.70 -14.49 6.92
C ALA A 165 0.81 -15.57 6.27
N LEU A 166 0.60 -15.52 4.96
CA LEU A 166 -0.13 -16.55 4.23
C LEU A 166 0.59 -17.90 4.27
N ILE A 167 1.89 -17.95 3.99
CA ILE A 167 2.68 -19.19 4.09
C ILE A 167 2.54 -19.81 5.49
N THR A 168 2.66 -19.00 6.53
CA THR A 168 2.51 -19.47 7.90
C THR A 168 1.08 -19.98 8.17
N THR A 169 0.07 -19.27 7.67
CA THR A 169 -1.34 -19.68 7.81
C THR A 169 -1.59 -21.01 7.11
N TRP A 170 -1.12 -21.17 5.87
CA TRP A 170 -1.27 -22.40 5.08
C TRP A 170 -0.57 -23.60 5.72
N ASN A 171 0.60 -23.40 6.35
CA ASN A 171 1.29 -24.45 7.08
C ASN A 171 0.40 -25.09 8.16
N TYR A 172 -0.49 -24.31 8.80
CA TYR A 172 -1.37 -24.81 9.86
C TYR A 172 -2.76 -25.19 9.37
N LYS A 173 -3.28 -24.55 8.31
CA LYS A 173 -4.61 -24.84 7.76
C LYS A 173 -4.78 -26.33 7.49
N TYR A 174 -3.90 -26.90 6.71
CA TYR A 174 -3.98 -28.31 6.30
C TYR A 174 -3.44 -29.26 7.36
N ALA A 175 -2.61 -28.80 8.29
CA ALA A 175 -2.20 -29.61 9.43
C ALA A 175 -3.35 -29.88 10.41
N TYR A 176 -4.21 -28.89 10.65
CA TYR A 176 -5.36 -29.01 11.55
C TYR A 176 -6.66 -29.36 10.82
N ASN A 177 -6.82 -28.90 9.59
CA ASN A 177 -7.92 -29.21 8.68
C ASN A 177 -9.30 -29.03 9.31
N ARG A 178 -9.50 -27.94 10.10
CA ARG A 178 -10.80 -27.64 10.73
C ARG A 178 -11.80 -27.19 9.67
N PRO A 179 -13.00 -27.81 9.56
CA PRO A 179 -14.02 -27.40 8.62
C PRO A 179 -14.59 -26.02 8.96
N ALA A 180 -14.98 -25.26 7.93
CA ALA A 180 -15.64 -23.97 8.11
C ALA A 180 -17.00 -24.11 8.82
N PRO A 181 -17.49 -23.06 9.53
CA PRO A 181 -18.73 -23.09 10.28
C PRO A 181 -19.93 -23.63 9.49
N TYR A 182 -20.10 -23.19 8.26
CA TYR A 182 -21.21 -23.63 7.38
C TYR A 182 -21.10 -25.10 6.93
N LYS A 183 -19.92 -25.72 7.06
CA LYS A 183 -19.74 -27.17 6.83
C LYS A 183 -20.05 -27.99 8.07
N VAL A 184 -19.92 -27.39 9.26
CA VAL A 184 -20.27 -28.02 10.55
C VAL A 184 -21.78 -27.95 10.79
N ASP A 185 -22.41 -26.81 10.46
CA ASP A 185 -23.84 -26.59 10.61
C ASP A 185 -24.47 -26.05 9.34
N GLY A 186 -25.21 -26.88 8.65
CA GLY A 186 -25.88 -26.51 7.39
C GLY A 186 -27.01 -25.47 7.52
N SER A 187 -27.31 -24.96 8.73
CA SER A 187 -28.20 -23.81 8.91
C SER A 187 -27.49 -22.48 8.67
N ILE A 188 -26.15 -22.46 8.65
CA ILE A 188 -25.34 -21.32 8.31
C ILE A 188 -25.22 -21.26 6.79
N THR A 189 -25.74 -20.18 6.19
CA THR A 189 -25.52 -19.90 4.76
C THR A 189 -24.35 -18.95 4.63
N PRO A 190 -23.20 -19.37 4.06
CA PRO A 190 -22.08 -18.48 3.89
C PRO A 190 -22.40 -17.37 2.88
N ALA A 191 -21.84 -16.18 3.09
CA ALA A 191 -21.99 -15.05 2.18
C ALA A 191 -21.21 -15.25 0.86
N TYR A 192 -20.22 -16.14 0.87
CA TYR A 192 -19.38 -16.44 -0.31
C TYR A 192 -19.56 -17.88 -0.75
N PRO A 193 -19.20 -18.20 -2.02
CA PRO A 193 -19.16 -19.57 -2.48
C PRO A 193 -18.26 -20.44 -1.62
N ASP A 194 -18.66 -21.71 -1.44
CA ASP A 194 -17.82 -22.71 -0.79
C ASP A 194 -16.47 -22.84 -1.52
N ASN A 195 -15.38 -22.63 -0.79
CA ASN A 195 -14.02 -22.67 -1.33
C ASN A 195 -13.22 -23.89 -0.87
N ASP A 196 -13.82 -24.81 -0.12
CA ASP A 196 -13.17 -26.00 0.45
C ASP A 196 -11.94 -25.74 1.33
N LEU A 197 -11.66 -24.49 1.71
CA LEU A 197 -10.54 -24.15 2.60
C LEU A 197 -10.88 -24.52 4.07
N PRO A 198 -9.91 -25.04 4.84
CA PRO A 198 -10.04 -25.13 6.29
C PRO A 198 -10.17 -23.75 6.92
N SER A 199 -11.02 -23.60 7.94
CA SER A 199 -11.23 -22.27 8.56
C SER A 199 -10.12 -21.84 9.51
N TYR A 200 -9.39 -22.78 10.11
CA TYR A 200 -8.41 -22.53 11.14
C TYR A 200 -6.97 -22.72 10.67
N PRO A 201 -6.09 -21.76 10.92
CA PRO A 201 -6.35 -20.38 11.34
C PRO A 201 -6.94 -19.54 10.19
N SER A 202 -7.61 -18.42 10.53
CA SER A 202 -8.14 -17.50 9.51
C SER A 202 -7.02 -16.76 8.80
N GLU A 203 -6.94 -16.89 7.47
CA GLU A 203 -6.03 -16.13 6.63
C GLU A 203 -6.36 -14.64 6.61
N ASP A 204 -7.67 -14.32 6.55
CA ASP A 204 -8.12 -12.94 6.52
C ASP A 204 -7.77 -12.19 7.80
N ALA A 205 -7.88 -12.85 8.98
CA ALA A 205 -7.45 -12.27 10.23
C ALA A 205 -5.93 -12.09 10.28
N ALA A 206 -5.15 -13.07 9.78
CA ALA A 206 -3.69 -12.95 9.72
C ALA A 206 -3.25 -11.79 8.82
N ILE A 207 -3.92 -11.62 7.66
CA ILE A 207 -3.67 -10.51 6.73
C ILE A 207 -4.11 -9.18 7.34
N ALA A 208 -5.28 -9.12 8.00
CA ALA A 208 -5.76 -7.89 8.65
C ALA A 208 -4.80 -7.44 9.75
N GLU A 209 -4.36 -8.36 10.61
CA GLU A 209 -3.43 -8.05 11.70
C GLU A 209 -2.08 -7.59 11.17
N VAL A 210 -1.44 -8.35 10.27
CA VAL A 210 -0.10 -8.00 9.76
C VAL A 210 -0.14 -6.70 8.98
N SER A 211 -1.19 -6.47 8.18
CA SER A 211 -1.33 -5.28 7.35
C SER A 211 -1.60 -4.03 8.20
N SER A 212 -2.55 -4.11 9.14
CA SER A 212 -2.88 -3.01 10.02
C SER A 212 -1.69 -2.59 10.89
N GLU A 213 -1.00 -3.54 11.51
CA GLU A 213 0.19 -3.27 12.33
C GLU A 213 1.33 -2.67 11.50
N MET A 214 1.54 -3.17 10.26
CA MET A 214 2.54 -2.62 9.35
C MET A 214 2.18 -1.19 8.93
N LEU A 215 0.94 -0.93 8.56
CA LEU A 215 0.48 0.40 8.16
C LEU A 215 0.49 1.39 9.33
N LYS A 216 0.11 0.99 10.55
CA LYS A 216 0.24 1.81 11.76
C LYS A 216 1.69 2.18 12.06
N PHE A 217 2.62 1.26 11.82
CA PHE A 217 4.05 1.53 11.97
C PHE A 217 4.57 2.51 10.91
N LEU A 218 4.08 2.43 9.68
CA LEU A 218 4.49 3.28 8.56
C LEU A 218 3.75 4.64 8.54
N PHE A 219 2.50 4.67 8.99
CA PHE A 219 1.61 5.84 9.00
C PHE A 219 1.05 6.12 10.41
N PRO A 220 1.88 6.54 11.35
CA PRO A 220 1.51 6.61 12.78
C PRO A 220 0.40 7.64 13.10
N LEU A 221 0.02 8.50 12.16
CA LEU A 221 -1.09 9.44 12.32
C LEU A 221 -2.46 8.83 11.98
N GLU A 222 -2.48 7.61 11.42
CA GLU A 222 -3.69 6.93 10.95
C GLU A 222 -4.10 5.75 11.84
N VAL A 223 -3.56 5.65 13.06
CA VAL A 223 -3.75 4.50 13.96
C VAL A 223 -5.23 4.19 14.19
N ASP A 224 -6.06 5.20 14.49
CA ASP A 224 -7.47 4.99 14.79
C ASP A 224 -8.26 4.55 13.55
N TYR A 225 -7.99 5.14 12.40
CA TYR A 225 -8.58 4.75 11.11
C TYR A 225 -8.23 3.30 10.76
N ILE A 226 -6.95 2.95 10.83
CA ILE A 226 -6.47 1.60 10.50
C ILE A 226 -7.01 0.56 11.47
N ASN A 227 -7.11 0.88 12.76
CA ASN A 227 -7.72 -0.02 13.75
C ASN A 227 -9.20 -0.30 13.44
N GLY A 228 -9.96 0.73 13.03
CA GLY A 228 -11.36 0.56 12.62
C GLY A 228 -11.48 -0.41 11.45
N LEU A 229 -10.66 -0.25 10.42
CA LEU A 229 -10.63 -1.14 9.24
C LEU A 229 -10.23 -2.58 9.60
N ALA A 230 -9.24 -2.76 10.48
CA ALA A 230 -8.80 -4.09 10.90
C ALA A 230 -9.91 -4.82 11.67
N GLN A 231 -10.60 -4.13 12.58
CA GLN A 231 -11.73 -4.69 13.30
C GLN A 231 -12.87 -5.04 12.35
N GLU A 232 -13.22 -4.17 11.43
CA GLU A 232 -14.28 -4.41 10.44
C GLU A 232 -13.95 -5.62 9.55
N CYS A 233 -12.73 -5.70 9.03
CA CYS A 233 -12.25 -6.85 8.25
C CYS A 233 -12.41 -8.16 9.05
N ARG A 234 -11.98 -8.17 10.29
CA ARG A 234 -12.05 -9.33 11.19
C ARG A 234 -13.50 -9.75 11.46
N GLU A 235 -14.36 -8.82 11.88
CA GLU A 235 -15.76 -9.12 12.18
C GLU A 235 -16.54 -9.58 10.94
N SER A 236 -16.23 -9.02 9.77
CA SER A 236 -16.86 -9.41 8.51
C SER A 236 -16.77 -10.91 8.22
N ARG A 237 -15.75 -11.60 8.73
CA ARG A 237 -15.59 -13.06 8.56
C ARG A 237 -16.62 -13.87 9.34
N LYS A 238 -16.97 -13.40 10.55
CA LYS A 238 -18.07 -14.00 11.34
C LYS A 238 -19.41 -13.71 10.70
N TRP A 239 -19.63 -12.46 10.28
CA TRP A 239 -20.85 -12.03 9.58
C TRP A 239 -21.07 -12.80 8.28
N ALA A 240 -20.00 -13.11 7.58
CA ALA A 240 -20.04 -13.91 6.36
C ALA A 240 -20.25 -15.43 6.59
N GLY A 241 -20.22 -15.89 7.84
CA GLY A 241 -20.35 -17.33 8.16
C GLY A 241 -19.10 -18.15 7.83
N MET A 242 -17.94 -17.49 7.62
CA MET A 242 -16.70 -18.16 7.18
C MET A 242 -15.81 -18.63 8.31
N ASN A 243 -15.80 -17.92 9.44
CA ASN A 243 -14.92 -18.17 10.57
C ASN A 243 -15.67 -18.03 11.91
N VAL A 244 -15.21 -18.77 12.92
CA VAL A 244 -15.54 -18.53 14.32
C VAL A 244 -14.44 -17.73 15.00
N GLU A 245 -14.69 -17.23 16.23
CA GLU A 245 -13.76 -16.37 16.97
C GLU A 245 -12.36 -17.01 17.15
N SER A 246 -12.29 -18.29 17.46
CA SER A 246 -11.00 -18.98 17.64
C SER A 246 -10.17 -19.09 16.35
N ASP A 247 -10.80 -19.13 15.16
CA ASP A 247 -10.09 -19.03 13.87
C ASP A 247 -9.39 -17.67 13.73
N LEU A 248 -10.11 -16.60 14.09
CA LEU A 248 -9.64 -15.23 13.98
C LEU A 248 -8.49 -14.97 14.97
N VAL A 249 -8.65 -15.37 16.22
CA VAL A 249 -7.60 -15.23 17.25
C VAL A 249 -6.31 -15.93 16.83
N ALA A 250 -6.41 -17.12 16.22
CA ALA A 250 -5.23 -17.83 15.72
C ALA A 250 -4.58 -17.09 14.54
N GLY A 251 -5.38 -16.52 13.64
CA GLY A 251 -4.90 -15.67 12.55
C GLY A 251 -4.20 -14.40 13.07
N ASP A 252 -4.81 -13.67 14.00
CA ASP A 252 -4.23 -12.51 14.68
C ASP A 252 -2.86 -12.85 15.30
N GLY A 253 -2.74 -14.02 15.93
CA GLY A 253 -1.49 -14.50 16.51
C GLY A 253 -0.37 -14.65 15.48
N ILE A 254 -0.69 -15.19 14.28
CA ILE A 254 0.24 -15.32 13.15
C ILE A 254 0.61 -13.92 12.62
N GLY A 255 -0.38 -13.10 12.31
CA GLY A 255 -0.16 -11.75 11.78
C GLY A 255 0.72 -10.91 12.69
N GLY A 256 0.44 -10.92 13.99
CA GLY A 256 1.24 -10.22 15.00
C GLY A 256 2.66 -10.76 15.15
N TYR A 257 2.88 -12.08 14.97
CA TYR A 257 4.23 -12.64 14.94
C TYR A 257 5.01 -12.15 13.74
N VAL A 258 4.45 -12.27 12.54
CA VAL A 258 5.08 -11.85 11.29
C VAL A 258 5.40 -10.36 11.34
N PHE A 259 4.45 -9.52 11.75
CA PHE A 259 4.67 -8.09 11.92
C PHE A 259 5.91 -7.80 12.78
N ARG A 260 6.08 -8.47 13.92
CA ARG A 260 7.24 -8.22 14.79
C ARG A 260 8.57 -8.49 14.08
N GLN A 261 8.66 -9.50 13.22
CA GLN A 261 9.86 -9.80 12.43
C GLN A 261 10.13 -8.70 11.41
N TYR A 262 9.09 -8.28 10.68
CA TYR A 262 9.18 -7.22 9.68
C TYR A 262 9.47 -5.86 10.29
N LYS A 263 8.86 -5.53 11.43
CA LYS A 263 9.16 -4.31 12.21
C LYS A 263 10.63 -4.28 12.65
N ALA A 264 11.16 -5.39 13.13
CA ALA A 264 12.57 -5.48 13.53
C ALA A 264 13.51 -5.24 12.34
N ARG A 265 13.19 -5.79 11.15
CA ARG A 265 13.91 -5.51 9.92
C ARG A 265 13.80 -4.03 9.53
N ALA A 266 12.60 -3.47 9.52
CA ALA A 266 12.32 -2.10 9.12
C ALA A 266 13.00 -1.07 10.04
N ALA A 267 13.11 -1.34 11.33
CA ALA A 267 13.83 -0.49 12.28
C ALA A 267 15.35 -0.45 12.03
N ASN A 268 15.89 -1.47 11.32
CA ASN A 268 17.32 -1.67 11.07
C ASN A 268 17.70 -1.64 9.58
N ASP A 269 16.82 -1.17 8.71
CA ASP A 269 17.09 -1.08 7.26
C ASP A 269 17.83 0.20 6.83
N SER A 270 18.15 1.07 7.76
CA SER A 270 18.83 2.36 7.54
C SER A 270 17.98 3.45 6.87
N MET A 271 16.69 3.24 6.64
CA MET A 271 15.83 4.26 6.01
C MET A 271 15.80 5.57 6.80
N LYS A 272 15.85 5.52 8.12
CA LYS A 272 15.90 6.71 8.99
C LYS A 272 17.12 7.62 8.75
N PHE A 273 18.15 7.13 8.05
CA PHE A 273 19.35 7.87 7.67
C PHE A 273 19.41 8.18 6.17
N ALA A 274 18.36 7.87 5.42
CA ALA A 274 18.30 8.13 3.98
C ALA A 274 18.27 9.63 3.65
N GLN A 275 17.61 10.43 4.48
CA GLN A 275 17.71 11.89 4.42
C GLN A 275 18.89 12.34 5.26
N VAL A 276 19.68 13.26 4.71
CA VAL A 276 20.86 13.83 5.36
C VAL A 276 20.67 15.34 5.59
N ASP A 277 21.43 15.91 6.52
CA ASP A 277 21.47 17.34 6.72
C ASP A 277 22.23 18.09 5.61
N ALA A 278 22.07 19.42 5.56
CA ALA A 278 22.67 20.25 4.52
C ALA A 278 24.23 20.17 4.51
N ALA A 279 24.87 20.02 5.67
CA ALA A 279 26.32 19.92 5.74
C ALA A 279 26.84 18.58 5.14
N THR A 280 26.15 17.50 5.44
CA THR A 280 26.44 16.18 4.86
C THR A 280 26.21 16.17 3.36
N TYR A 281 25.13 16.82 2.88
CA TYR A 281 24.83 16.96 1.46
C TYR A 281 25.93 17.74 0.72
N ALA A 282 26.34 18.90 1.27
CA ALA A 282 27.47 19.68 0.73
C ALA A 282 28.78 18.89 0.68
N GLY A 283 28.97 17.96 1.65
CA GLY A 283 30.09 17.02 1.62
C GLY A 283 30.02 16.05 0.44
N TYR A 284 28.82 15.61 0.05
CA TYR A 284 28.63 14.75 -1.14
C TYR A 284 28.93 15.53 -2.43
N GLU A 285 28.49 16.78 -2.51
CA GLU A 285 28.80 17.67 -3.66
C GLU A 285 30.32 17.87 -3.78
N SER A 286 31.00 18.24 -2.70
CA SER A 286 32.46 18.40 -2.69
C SER A 286 33.19 17.11 -3.07
N ALA A 287 32.70 15.95 -2.66
CA ALA A 287 33.29 14.66 -3.05
C ALA A 287 33.05 14.36 -4.53
N ALA A 288 31.90 14.73 -5.08
CA ALA A 288 31.62 14.62 -6.51
C ALA A 288 32.54 15.54 -7.34
N ASP A 289 32.76 16.79 -6.88
CA ASP A 289 33.70 17.71 -7.49
C ASP A 289 35.12 17.14 -7.57
N LEU A 290 35.59 16.55 -6.49
CA LEU A 290 36.92 15.93 -6.43
C LEU A 290 37.02 14.70 -7.36
N MET A 291 35.93 13.98 -7.55
CA MET A 291 35.92 12.74 -8.34
C MET A 291 35.75 13.00 -9.83
N PHE A 292 34.88 13.95 -10.19
CA PHE A 292 34.44 14.19 -11.56
C PHE A 292 34.91 15.53 -12.12
N GLY A 293 35.26 16.49 -11.25
CA GLY A 293 35.69 17.85 -11.65
C GLY A 293 34.66 18.55 -12.52
N ASP A 294 35.14 19.32 -13.48
CA ASP A 294 34.27 20.03 -14.44
C ASP A 294 33.66 19.10 -15.52
N MET A 295 33.83 17.79 -15.38
CA MET A 295 33.37 16.81 -16.38
C MET A 295 31.84 16.72 -16.41
N TRP A 296 31.16 17.01 -15.30
CA TRP A 296 29.71 16.93 -15.15
C TRP A 296 29.16 18.22 -14.53
N PRO A 297 28.14 18.87 -15.14
CA PRO A 297 27.40 19.90 -14.43
C PRO A 297 26.72 19.29 -13.22
N HIS A 298 26.81 19.99 -12.08
CA HIS A 298 26.11 19.57 -10.87
C HIS A 298 24.62 19.67 -11.04
N TRP A 299 23.90 18.77 -10.34
CA TRP A 299 22.47 18.93 -10.18
C TRP A 299 22.18 20.21 -9.38
N GLU A 300 21.30 21.02 -9.92
CA GLU A 300 20.79 22.23 -9.26
C GLU A 300 19.29 22.13 -9.06
N ASN A 301 18.83 22.56 -7.88
CA ASN A 301 17.40 22.71 -7.65
C ASN A 301 16.88 23.97 -8.34
N LEU A 302 16.05 23.79 -9.37
CA LEU A 302 15.46 24.89 -10.16
C LEU A 302 14.09 25.34 -9.63
N GLU A 303 13.63 24.80 -8.51
CA GLU A 303 12.33 25.19 -7.91
C GLU A 303 12.36 26.64 -7.41
N VAL A 304 11.19 27.29 -7.49
CA VAL A 304 10.99 28.65 -6.97
C VAL A 304 9.74 28.67 -6.07
N PRO A 305 9.90 28.89 -4.75
CA PRO A 305 11.15 29.03 -4.01
C PRO A 305 11.95 27.73 -3.94
N GLN A 306 13.26 27.86 -3.84
CA GLN A 306 14.17 26.72 -3.86
C GLN A 306 14.13 25.94 -2.53
N ARG A 307 13.87 24.65 -2.59
CA ARG A 307 13.99 23.75 -1.44
C ARG A 307 15.45 23.39 -1.16
N PRO A 308 15.82 23.19 0.14
CA PRO A 308 17.24 23.28 0.51
C PRO A 308 18.12 22.13 0.03
N VAL A 309 17.62 20.92 -0.11
CA VAL A 309 18.43 19.74 -0.49
C VAL A 309 17.60 18.70 -1.25
N GLY A 310 18.26 17.82 -1.99
CA GLY A 310 17.63 16.65 -2.61
C GLY A 310 16.98 15.74 -1.56
N ILE A 311 15.94 15.02 -2.00
CA ILE A 311 15.20 14.10 -1.12
C ILE A 311 15.93 12.77 -1.07
N THR A 312 16.16 12.24 0.15
CA THR A 312 16.79 10.94 0.44
C THR A 312 18.08 10.65 -0.33
N PRO A 313 19.08 11.55 -0.31
CA PRO A 313 20.32 11.37 -1.09
C PRO A 313 21.14 10.15 -0.65
N ALA A 314 20.92 9.62 0.56
CA ALA A 314 21.55 8.40 1.06
C ALA A 314 20.67 7.14 0.90
N TYR A 315 19.61 7.17 0.07
CA TYR A 315 18.73 6.01 -0.12
C TYR A 315 19.48 4.75 -0.59
N GLY A 316 20.52 4.91 -1.39
CA GLY A 316 21.39 3.79 -1.79
C GLY A 316 22.10 3.04 -0.65
N LYS A 317 21.97 3.51 0.62
CA LYS A 317 22.47 2.82 1.82
C LYS A 317 21.36 2.03 2.55
N VAL A 318 20.13 2.11 2.09
CA VAL A 318 19.01 1.34 2.65
C VAL A 318 19.20 -0.14 2.32
N LYS A 319 18.94 -1.00 3.32
CA LYS A 319 19.14 -2.45 3.19
C LYS A 319 18.21 -3.02 2.12
N THR A 320 18.80 -3.64 1.13
CA THR A 320 18.11 -4.32 0.04
C THR A 320 17.45 -5.63 0.50
N TRP A 321 16.56 -6.20 -0.33
CA TRP A 321 15.89 -7.46 -0.03
C TRP A 321 16.70 -8.68 -0.48
N TRP A 322 17.16 -8.69 -1.74
CA TRP A 322 17.78 -9.87 -2.36
C TRP A 322 19.20 -9.64 -2.89
N ILE A 323 19.57 -8.39 -3.19
CA ILE A 323 20.93 -8.08 -3.64
C ILE A 323 21.82 -7.70 -2.46
N GLY A 324 23.10 -8.04 -2.54
CA GLY A 324 24.05 -7.76 -1.46
C GLY A 324 24.32 -6.27 -1.28
N SER A 325 24.39 -5.53 -2.40
CA SER A 325 24.61 -4.07 -2.43
C SER A 325 23.96 -3.45 -3.66
N PRO A 326 23.42 -2.23 -3.57
CA PRO A 326 23.03 -1.48 -4.77
C PRO A 326 24.17 -1.27 -5.77
N ALA A 327 25.41 -1.32 -5.32
CA ALA A 327 26.58 -1.22 -6.19
C ALA A 327 26.71 -2.42 -7.16
N ASP A 328 26.15 -3.59 -6.81
CA ASP A 328 26.22 -4.80 -7.63
C ASP A 328 25.44 -4.66 -8.95
N VAL A 329 24.47 -3.77 -8.98
CA VAL A 329 23.59 -3.49 -10.13
C VAL A 329 23.78 -2.06 -10.67
N ARG A 330 24.85 -1.38 -10.27
CA ARG A 330 25.12 -0.01 -10.72
C ARG A 330 25.45 0.01 -12.22
N PRO A 331 24.75 0.81 -13.05
CA PRO A 331 25.11 1.00 -14.44
C PRO A 331 26.47 1.69 -14.57
N GLY A 332 27.06 1.62 -15.76
CA GLY A 332 28.22 2.43 -16.10
C GLY A 332 27.95 3.94 -15.99
N PRO A 333 29.01 4.76 -16.03
CA PRO A 333 28.84 6.21 -16.00
C PRO A 333 28.03 6.69 -17.23
N PRO A 334 27.29 7.81 -17.13
CA PRO A 334 26.63 8.40 -18.29
C PRO A 334 27.65 8.86 -19.34
N PRO A 335 27.24 9.08 -20.60
CA PRO A 335 28.12 9.63 -21.63
C PRO A 335 28.71 10.98 -21.23
N ALA A 336 29.99 11.21 -21.51
CA ALA A 336 30.66 12.46 -21.17
C ALA A 336 30.01 13.66 -21.88
N VAL A 337 29.86 14.78 -21.19
CA VAL A 337 29.32 16.02 -21.76
C VAL A 337 30.13 16.42 -22.99
N GLY A 338 29.47 16.69 -24.12
CA GLY A 338 30.10 16.98 -25.38
C GLY A 338 30.58 15.77 -26.20
N SER A 339 30.40 14.54 -25.67
CA SER A 339 30.58 13.34 -26.51
C SER A 339 29.47 13.21 -27.54
N ALA A 340 29.72 12.45 -28.60
CA ALA A 340 28.74 12.23 -29.66
C ALA A 340 27.46 11.56 -29.12
N GLU A 341 27.60 10.65 -28.15
CA GLU A 341 26.47 9.98 -27.48
C GLU A 341 25.66 10.94 -26.61
N TYR A 342 26.34 11.83 -25.87
CA TYR A 342 25.66 12.89 -25.08
C TYR A 342 24.89 13.85 -25.97
N GLU A 343 25.50 14.36 -27.07
CA GLU A 343 24.85 15.29 -27.97
C GLU A 343 23.66 14.64 -28.69
N ALA A 344 23.77 13.36 -29.09
CA ALA A 344 22.66 12.63 -29.67
C ALA A 344 21.48 12.46 -28.68
N ALA A 345 21.75 12.11 -27.44
CA ALA A 345 20.71 12.00 -26.39
C ALA A 345 20.05 13.36 -26.10
N LYS A 346 20.86 14.44 -26.06
CA LYS A 346 20.34 15.81 -25.91
C LYS A 346 19.46 16.23 -27.09
N ASP A 347 19.86 15.94 -28.32
CA ASP A 347 19.08 16.26 -29.50
C ASP A 347 17.76 15.47 -29.53
N GLU A 348 17.76 14.21 -29.12
CA GLU A 348 16.54 13.40 -28.96
C GLU A 348 15.59 14.04 -27.93
N MET A 349 16.08 14.43 -26.75
CA MET A 349 15.30 15.11 -25.72
C MET A 349 14.70 16.43 -26.24
N LEU A 350 15.47 17.22 -26.96
CA LEU A 350 15.01 18.48 -27.54
C LEU A 350 13.94 18.26 -28.63
N GLU A 351 14.02 17.17 -29.38
CA GLU A 351 13.02 16.82 -30.38
C GLU A 351 11.68 16.47 -29.67
N TYR A 352 11.68 15.60 -28.65
CA TYR A 352 10.47 15.31 -27.88
C TYR A 352 9.90 16.57 -27.23
N THR A 353 10.72 17.43 -26.64
CA THR A 353 10.26 18.66 -25.99
C THR A 353 9.56 19.62 -26.97
N LYS A 354 10.00 19.68 -28.23
CA LYS A 354 9.45 20.59 -29.23
C LYS A 354 8.26 20.04 -30.00
N ASN A 355 8.24 18.71 -30.20
CA ASN A 355 7.37 18.07 -31.19
C ASN A 355 6.54 16.91 -30.54
N ALA A 356 6.43 16.86 -29.20
CA ALA A 356 5.59 15.87 -28.54
C ALA A 356 4.16 15.92 -29.09
N THR A 357 3.62 14.76 -29.44
CA THR A 357 2.21 14.64 -29.77
C THR A 357 1.37 14.70 -28.51
N ARG A 358 0.07 14.96 -28.66
CA ARG A 358 -0.87 14.95 -27.53
C ARG A 358 -0.91 13.60 -26.83
N GLU A 359 -0.79 12.50 -27.57
CA GLU A 359 -0.72 11.15 -27.02
C GLU A 359 0.54 10.94 -26.18
N GLN A 360 1.68 11.46 -26.62
CA GLN A 360 2.94 11.41 -25.86
C GLN A 360 2.86 12.24 -24.58
N GLU A 361 2.25 13.43 -24.64
CA GLU A 361 2.00 14.25 -23.45
C GLU A 361 1.07 13.51 -22.46
N GLN A 362 -0.02 12.89 -22.93
CA GLN A 362 -0.92 12.10 -22.08
C GLN A 362 -0.20 10.92 -21.45
N LEU A 363 0.67 10.24 -22.20
CA LEU A 363 1.48 9.15 -21.69
C LEU A 363 2.46 9.62 -20.59
N ALA A 364 3.07 10.79 -20.78
CA ALA A 364 3.94 11.39 -19.76
C ALA A 364 3.15 11.72 -18.47
N TYR A 365 1.93 12.27 -18.60
CA TYR A 365 1.06 12.51 -17.44
C TYR A 365 0.59 11.23 -16.77
N PHE A 366 0.31 10.19 -17.53
CA PHE A 366 -0.11 8.88 -16.99
C PHE A 366 0.98 8.28 -16.08
N TRP A 367 2.25 8.38 -16.48
CA TRP A 367 3.39 7.89 -15.70
C TRP A 367 3.98 8.93 -14.75
N GLY A 368 3.40 10.12 -14.68
CA GLY A 368 3.95 11.23 -13.91
C GLY A 368 3.91 11.04 -12.40
N ASP A 369 2.88 10.38 -11.90
CA ASP A 369 2.64 9.99 -10.49
C ASP A 369 3.27 10.93 -9.45
N GLY A 370 2.96 12.21 -9.58
CA GLY A 370 3.51 13.27 -8.73
C GLY A 370 2.87 13.34 -7.34
N PHE A 371 2.95 14.52 -6.74
CA PHE A 371 2.34 14.78 -5.42
C PHE A 371 0.83 14.50 -5.43
N GLY A 372 0.33 13.92 -4.34
CA GLY A 372 -1.08 13.57 -4.18
C GLY A 372 -1.49 12.28 -4.89
N THR A 373 -0.54 11.54 -5.47
CA THR A 373 -0.77 10.21 -6.06
C THR A 373 -0.16 9.11 -5.20
N TYR A 374 -0.49 7.87 -5.52
CA TYR A 374 0.08 6.68 -4.89
C TYR A 374 1.56 6.41 -5.26
N ALA A 375 2.22 7.37 -5.95
CA ALA A 375 3.60 7.31 -6.45
C ALA A 375 3.83 6.18 -7.49
N PRO A 376 4.93 6.22 -8.27
CA PRO A 376 5.17 5.23 -9.33
C PRO A 376 5.11 3.77 -8.88
N PRO A 377 5.62 3.36 -7.71
CA PRO A 377 5.48 1.96 -7.28
C PRO A 377 4.03 1.54 -7.07
N GLY A 378 3.17 2.42 -6.52
CA GLY A 378 1.74 2.12 -6.36
C GLY A 378 1.00 2.02 -7.70
N HIS A 379 1.46 2.71 -8.73
CA HIS A 379 0.94 2.56 -10.09
C HIS A 379 1.18 1.13 -10.62
N TRP A 380 2.37 0.59 -10.41
CA TRP A 380 2.66 -0.79 -10.78
C TRP A 380 1.88 -1.81 -9.96
N ASP A 381 1.68 -1.57 -8.66
CA ASP A 381 0.82 -2.41 -7.83
C ASP A 381 -0.62 -2.39 -8.33
N ARG A 382 -1.11 -1.23 -8.79
CA ARG A 382 -2.44 -1.12 -9.39
C ARG A 382 -2.57 -1.93 -10.67
N ILE A 383 -1.59 -1.82 -11.56
CA ILE A 383 -1.57 -2.61 -12.80
C ILE A 383 -1.54 -4.10 -12.46
N ALA A 384 -0.76 -4.51 -11.46
CA ALA A 384 -0.70 -5.91 -11.05
C ALA A 384 -2.02 -6.42 -10.45
N ALA A 385 -2.76 -5.56 -9.74
CA ALA A 385 -4.07 -5.92 -9.16
C ALA A 385 -5.17 -6.05 -10.22
N ASP A 386 -5.03 -5.40 -11.37
CA ASP A 386 -5.99 -5.45 -12.48
C ASP A 386 -5.83 -6.71 -13.37
N TYR A 387 -4.76 -7.51 -13.18
CA TYR A 387 -4.47 -8.74 -13.89
C TYR A 387 -4.71 -9.99 -13.03
#